data_32babefc92a3f6287b8a5c8322b7858a
#
_entry.id   32babefc92a3f6287b8a5c8322b7858a
#
_cell.length_a   1.000
_cell.length_b   1.000
_cell.length_c   1.000
_cell.angle_alpha   90.00
_cell.angle_beta   90.00
_cell.angle_gamma   90.00
#
_symmetry.space_group_name_H-M   'P 1'
#
loop_
_entity.id
_entity.type
_entity.pdbx_description
1 polymer ?
#
loop_
_entity_poly.entity_id
_entity_poly.type
_entity_poly.pdbx_seq_one_letter_code
_entity_poly.pdbx_strand_id
1 'polypeptide(L)'
;MEKQIGFIKDWLGDEYSSLPHVSIEDKDVKINMVDFIIIPELFANVMEQTSNLPGKRIVLCQSYDYITETLEPGKKWSDYGINDCITTTEKQKEYIDKLFPNNLNTMVIPVSVDGRFKKTEEPKKPTIAILTRDQRDTVKIFKTFYLKYPHLKWITFRDMRGMTKNVFSEALKESCVSVWVDDISGFGTFPLESMACDTPVIGKLPNLANGWITEKNGMWVDSSTIIPDLLAQYIQAWLEDSVPTDMLSEMDTTVSEYTTKVQKEKIESVYSTIIANRVDEITKTLDKYEVNNLEEKNN
;
A
#
# COMPACT_ATOMS: atom_id res chain seq x y z
N MET A 1 -7.40 -20.77 -7.16
CA MET A 1 -8.22 -19.85 -6.35
C MET A 1 -8.29 -20.25 -4.88
N GLU A 2 -8.74 -21.46 -4.52
CA GLU A 2 -8.82 -21.90 -3.10
C GLU A 2 -7.52 -21.78 -2.30
N LYS A 3 -6.35 -22.09 -2.90
CA LYS A 3 -5.04 -21.92 -2.24
C LYS A 3 -4.67 -20.45 -1.97
N GLN A 4 -5.09 -19.53 -2.84
CA GLN A 4 -4.84 -18.09 -2.65
C GLN A 4 -5.77 -17.51 -1.59
N ILE A 5 -7.03 -17.95 -1.56
CA ILE A 5 -7.99 -17.56 -0.53
C ILE A 5 -7.54 -18.08 0.83
N GLY A 6 -7.02 -19.32 0.92
CA GLY A 6 -6.44 -19.88 2.15
C GLY A 6 -5.28 -19.03 2.69
N PHE A 7 -4.34 -18.64 1.83
CA PHE A 7 -3.22 -17.79 2.22
C PHE A 7 -3.66 -16.41 2.74
N ILE A 8 -4.60 -15.76 2.05
CA ILE A 8 -5.13 -14.46 2.46
C ILE A 8 -5.90 -14.59 3.79
N LYS A 9 -6.66 -15.65 3.97
CA LYS A 9 -7.38 -15.96 5.21
C LYS A 9 -6.41 -16.17 6.38
N ASP A 10 -5.34 -16.91 6.17
CA ASP A 10 -4.30 -17.14 7.17
C ASP A 10 -3.54 -15.85 7.53
N TRP A 11 -3.36 -14.95 6.56
CA TRP A 11 -2.72 -13.66 6.75
C TRP A 11 -3.62 -12.66 7.48
N LEU A 12 -4.87 -12.49 7.05
CA LEU A 12 -5.84 -11.52 7.60
C LEU A 12 -6.61 -12.05 8.81
N GLY A 13 -6.64 -13.37 9.00
CA GLY A 13 -7.37 -14.01 10.10
C GLY A 13 -8.89 -14.04 9.88
N ASP A 14 -9.63 -14.16 10.99
CA ASP A 14 -11.07 -14.35 10.97
C ASP A 14 -11.87 -13.16 10.41
N GLU A 15 -11.30 -11.95 10.46
CA GLU A 15 -11.91 -10.74 9.90
C GLU A 15 -12.17 -10.87 8.39
N TYR A 16 -11.23 -11.49 7.66
CA TYR A 16 -11.40 -11.73 6.22
C TYR A 16 -12.49 -12.77 5.92
N SER A 17 -12.66 -13.77 6.77
CA SER A 17 -13.65 -14.83 6.56
C SER A 17 -15.10 -14.36 6.71
N SER A 18 -15.31 -13.21 7.33
CA SER A 18 -16.65 -12.60 7.46
C SER A 18 -17.11 -11.86 6.19
N LEU A 19 -16.20 -11.58 5.24
CA LEU A 19 -16.56 -10.93 3.99
C LEU A 19 -17.22 -11.93 3.03
N PRO A 20 -18.32 -11.56 2.35
CA PRO A 20 -18.93 -12.43 1.36
C PRO A 20 -17.99 -12.59 0.14
N HIS A 21 -17.76 -13.84 -0.24
CA HIS A 21 -16.96 -14.20 -1.41
C HIS A 21 -17.87 -14.86 -2.45
N VAL A 22 -17.91 -14.27 -3.63
CA VAL A 22 -18.72 -14.77 -4.74
C VAL A 22 -17.81 -14.95 -5.96
N SER A 23 -17.98 -16.05 -6.69
CA SER A 23 -17.28 -16.24 -7.96
C SER A 23 -17.91 -15.34 -9.01
N ILE A 24 -17.08 -14.70 -9.84
CA ILE A 24 -17.56 -13.95 -11.01
C ILE A 24 -18.27 -14.85 -12.03
N GLU A 25 -18.03 -16.16 -11.97
CA GLU A 25 -18.68 -17.17 -12.80
C GLU A 25 -20.07 -17.57 -12.26
N ASP A 26 -20.43 -17.12 -11.07
CA ASP A 26 -21.70 -17.41 -10.44
C ASP A 26 -22.81 -16.62 -11.16
N LYS A 27 -23.74 -17.36 -11.77
CA LYS A 27 -24.84 -16.79 -12.58
C LYS A 27 -25.85 -15.97 -11.77
N ASP A 28 -25.81 -16.11 -10.45
CA ASP A 28 -26.70 -15.39 -9.54
C ASP A 28 -26.16 -13.99 -9.15
N VAL A 29 -24.93 -13.67 -9.50
CA VAL A 29 -24.35 -12.34 -9.27
C VAL A 29 -24.97 -11.34 -10.27
N LYS A 30 -25.77 -10.41 -9.75
CA LYS A 30 -26.37 -9.32 -10.52
C LYS A 30 -25.73 -8.00 -10.11
N ILE A 31 -25.17 -7.31 -11.08
CA ILE A 31 -24.62 -5.96 -10.89
C ILE A 31 -25.64 -4.95 -11.39
N ASN A 32 -25.94 -3.97 -10.55
CA ASN A 32 -26.91 -2.91 -10.80
C ASN A 32 -26.20 -1.56 -11.02
N MET A 33 -26.96 -0.56 -11.46
CA MET A 33 -26.42 0.80 -11.68
C MET A 33 -25.89 1.48 -10.42
N VAL A 34 -26.34 1.05 -9.24
CA VAL A 34 -25.92 1.59 -7.94
C VAL A 34 -24.69 0.88 -7.36
N ASP A 35 -24.24 -0.21 -7.98
CA ASP A 35 -23.09 -0.97 -7.51
C ASP A 35 -21.76 -0.32 -7.94
N PHE A 36 -20.73 -0.55 -7.14
CA PHE A 36 -19.36 -0.14 -7.43
C PHE A 36 -18.49 -1.36 -7.67
N ILE A 37 -17.70 -1.31 -8.74
CA ILE A 37 -16.74 -2.35 -9.11
C ILE A 37 -15.36 -1.76 -8.96
N ILE A 38 -14.61 -2.22 -7.94
CA ILE A 38 -13.25 -1.78 -7.69
C ILE A 38 -12.29 -2.75 -8.35
N ILE A 39 -11.47 -2.23 -9.26
CA ILE A 39 -10.56 -3.04 -10.08
C ILE A 39 -9.13 -2.59 -9.78
N PRO A 40 -8.27 -3.47 -9.25
CA PRO A 40 -6.85 -3.14 -9.12
C PRO A 40 -6.21 -2.82 -10.47
N GLU A 41 -5.22 -1.93 -10.48
CA GLU A 41 -4.51 -1.44 -11.67
C GLU A 41 -3.89 -2.54 -12.53
N LEU A 42 -3.57 -3.69 -11.93
CA LEU A 42 -2.98 -4.86 -12.59
C LEU A 42 -3.93 -5.62 -13.53
N PHE A 43 -5.22 -5.32 -13.51
CA PHE A 43 -6.21 -6.15 -14.18
C PHE A 43 -6.89 -5.43 -15.35
N ALA A 44 -6.11 -5.00 -16.36
CA ALA A 44 -6.65 -4.38 -17.58
C ALA A 44 -7.66 -5.29 -18.31
N ASN A 45 -7.44 -6.61 -18.30
CA ASN A 45 -8.40 -7.59 -18.84
C ASN A 45 -9.76 -7.57 -18.12
N VAL A 46 -9.78 -7.36 -16.80
CA VAL A 46 -11.04 -7.23 -16.04
C VAL A 46 -11.71 -5.89 -16.35
N MET A 47 -10.94 -4.82 -16.57
CA MET A 47 -11.48 -3.53 -17.01
C MET A 47 -12.24 -3.68 -18.35
N GLU A 48 -11.68 -4.42 -19.28
CA GLU A 48 -12.31 -4.71 -20.57
C GLU A 48 -13.56 -5.59 -20.41
N GLN A 49 -13.46 -6.72 -19.71
CA GLN A 49 -14.57 -7.66 -19.49
C GLN A 49 -15.77 -7.04 -18.78
N THR A 50 -15.53 -6.06 -17.90
CA THR A 50 -16.58 -5.36 -17.15
C THR A 50 -17.11 -4.10 -17.85
N SER A 51 -16.67 -3.80 -19.07
CA SER A 51 -17.01 -2.55 -19.78
C SER A 51 -18.52 -2.37 -20.01
N ASN A 52 -19.25 -3.45 -20.19
CA ASN A 52 -20.69 -3.45 -20.45
C ASN A 52 -21.55 -3.57 -19.17
N LEU A 53 -20.94 -3.67 -17.99
CA LEU A 53 -21.69 -3.79 -16.76
C LEU A 53 -22.23 -2.41 -16.30
N PRO A 54 -23.44 -2.36 -15.73
CA PRO A 54 -24.09 -1.09 -15.37
C PRO A 54 -23.48 -0.41 -14.12
N GLY A 55 -22.69 -1.14 -13.32
CA GLY A 55 -22.05 -0.62 -12.12
C GLY A 55 -20.97 0.43 -12.41
N LYS A 56 -20.75 1.33 -11.45
CA LYS A 56 -19.65 2.30 -11.53
C LYS A 56 -18.32 1.60 -11.29
N ARG A 57 -17.39 1.74 -12.23
CA ARG A 57 -16.05 1.14 -12.12
C ARG A 57 -15.04 2.16 -11.62
N ILE A 58 -14.18 1.73 -10.69
CA ILE A 58 -13.16 2.54 -10.05
C ILE A 58 -11.85 1.76 -10.08
N VAL A 59 -10.76 2.37 -10.52
CA VAL A 59 -9.43 1.76 -10.41
C VAL A 59 -8.89 1.98 -9.00
N LEU A 60 -8.41 0.90 -8.37
CA LEU A 60 -7.60 0.98 -7.14
C LEU A 60 -6.13 0.86 -7.54
N CYS A 61 -5.42 1.98 -7.55
CA CYS A 61 -4.00 2.03 -7.88
C CYS A 61 -3.15 2.06 -6.60
N GLN A 62 -2.51 0.95 -6.31
CA GLN A 62 -1.64 0.80 -5.14
C GLN A 62 -0.16 1.05 -5.47
N SER A 63 0.24 0.83 -6.73
CA SER A 63 1.61 1.11 -7.18
C SER A 63 1.60 1.71 -8.59
N TYR A 64 2.35 2.79 -8.77
CA TYR A 64 2.51 3.41 -10.09
C TYR A 64 3.27 2.53 -11.08
N ASP A 65 4.15 1.64 -10.61
CA ASP A 65 4.92 0.72 -11.47
C ASP A 65 4.00 -0.25 -12.22
N TYR A 66 2.86 -0.60 -11.62
CA TYR A 66 1.92 -1.55 -12.22
C TYR A 66 0.95 -0.93 -13.23
N ILE A 67 0.83 0.39 -13.29
CA ILE A 67 -0.10 1.08 -14.20
C ILE A 67 0.16 0.68 -15.66
N THR A 68 1.43 0.64 -16.05
CA THR A 68 1.84 0.37 -17.43
C THR A 68 2.12 -1.09 -17.72
N GLU A 69 2.10 -1.97 -16.70
CA GLU A 69 2.47 -3.38 -16.86
C GLU A 69 1.42 -4.15 -17.67
N THR A 70 0.14 -3.85 -17.47
CA THR A 70 -0.95 -4.58 -18.10
C THR A 70 -1.77 -3.77 -19.11
N LEU A 71 -1.62 -2.45 -19.14
CA LEU A 71 -2.23 -1.60 -20.16
C LEU A 71 -1.56 -1.79 -21.52
N GLU A 72 -2.36 -1.93 -22.58
CA GLU A 72 -1.85 -1.90 -23.94
C GLU A 72 -1.20 -0.53 -24.24
N PRO A 73 -0.13 -0.50 -25.07
CA PRO A 73 0.51 0.76 -25.45
C PRO A 73 -0.49 1.79 -26.00
N GLY A 74 -0.50 2.97 -25.40
CA GLY A 74 -1.40 4.09 -25.77
C GLY A 74 -2.81 4.03 -25.19
N LYS A 75 -3.20 2.95 -24.54
CA LYS A 75 -4.49 2.85 -23.84
C LYS A 75 -4.45 3.55 -22.49
N LYS A 76 -5.59 4.11 -22.12
CA LYS A 76 -5.84 4.75 -20.82
C LYS A 76 -7.02 4.07 -20.13
N TRP A 77 -7.18 4.25 -18.84
CA TRP A 77 -8.34 3.71 -18.12
C TRP A 77 -9.67 4.29 -18.63
N SER A 78 -9.66 5.54 -19.10
CA SER A 78 -10.84 6.14 -19.76
C SER A 78 -11.27 5.43 -21.04
N ASP A 79 -10.38 4.74 -21.75
CA ASP A 79 -10.73 3.96 -22.94
C ASP A 79 -11.55 2.71 -22.59
N TYR A 80 -11.46 2.28 -21.33
CA TYR A 80 -12.32 1.24 -20.76
C TYR A 80 -13.56 1.84 -20.07
N GLY A 81 -13.80 3.17 -20.20
CA GLY A 81 -14.91 3.88 -19.56
C GLY A 81 -14.76 4.06 -18.05
N ILE A 82 -13.52 4.10 -17.54
CA ILE A 82 -13.22 4.30 -16.11
C ILE A 82 -12.64 5.69 -15.93
N ASN A 83 -13.33 6.53 -15.13
CA ASN A 83 -12.94 7.93 -14.89
C ASN A 83 -12.65 8.23 -13.42
N ASP A 84 -12.72 7.22 -12.55
CA ASP A 84 -12.41 7.37 -11.13
C ASP A 84 -11.28 6.44 -10.73
N CYS A 85 -10.34 6.97 -9.95
CA CYS A 85 -9.20 6.24 -9.42
C CYS A 85 -9.04 6.55 -7.93
N ILE A 86 -8.80 5.52 -7.14
CA ILE A 86 -8.37 5.63 -5.74
C ILE A 86 -6.91 5.20 -5.68
N THR A 87 -6.07 6.04 -5.07
CA THR A 87 -4.65 5.74 -4.86
C THR A 87 -4.28 5.92 -3.39
N THR A 88 -3.05 5.59 -3.02
CA THR A 88 -2.64 5.52 -1.61
C THR A 88 -1.86 6.74 -1.13
N THR A 89 -1.29 7.55 -2.02
CA THR A 89 -0.49 8.73 -1.66
C THR A 89 -0.76 9.90 -2.60
N GLU A 90 -0.54 11.13 -2.10
CA GLU A 90 -0.64 12.34 -2.93
C GLU A 90 0.41 12.33 -4.07
N LYS A 91 1.61 11.79 -3.84
CA LYS A 91 2.61 11.67 -4.91
C LYS A 91 2.19 10.72 -6.03
N GLN A 92 1.55 9.60 -5.68
CA GLN A 92 0.98 8.71 -6.70
C GLN A 92 -0.16 9.41 -7.46
N LYS A 93 -1.02 10.15 -6.74
CA LYS A 93 -2.04 10.97 -7.38
C LYS A 93 -1.44 11.96 -8.38
N GLU A 94 -0.45 12.73 -7.97
CA GLU A 94 0.24 13.66 -8.86
C GLU A 94 0.83 12.98 -10.11
N TYR A 95 1.39 11.80 -9.94
CA TYR A 95 1.93 11.00 -11.04
C TYR A 95 0.82 10.54 -11.99
N ILE A 96 -0.28 9.99 -11.45
CA ILE A 96 -1.44 9.52 -12.21
C ILE A 96 -2.10 10.69 -12.97
N ASP A 97 -2.28 11.83 -12.32
CA ASP A 97 -2.89 13.03 -12.93
C ASP A 97 -2.04 13.59 -14.08
N LYS A 98 -0.70 13.46 -13.99
CA LYS A 98 0.23 13.79 -15.09
C LYS A 98 0.19 12.78 -16.23
N LEU A 99 0.05 11.50 -15.90
CA LEU A 99 -0.01 10.42 -16.89
C LEU A 99 -1.33 10.43 -17.67
N PHE A 100 -2.44 10.77 -17.00
CA PHE A 100 -3.79 10.78 -17.57
C PHE A 100 -4.47 12.16 -17.41
N PRO A 101 -3.92 13.23 -18.00
CA PRO A 101 -4.42 14.58 -17.79
C PRO A 101 -5.89 14.71 -18.24
N ASN A 102 -6.72 15.33 -17.38
CA ASN A 102 -8.14 15.64 -17.62
C ASN A 102 -9.07 14.43 -17.84
N ASN A 103 -8.59 13.21 -17.58
CA ASN A 103 -9.38 12.00 -17.85
C ASN A 103 -9.78 11.23 -16.59
N LEU A 104 -9.22 11.58 -15.44
CA LEU A 104 -9.45 10.86 -14.19
C LEU A 104 -9.79 11.79 -13.04
N ASN A 105 -10.70 11.35 -12.19
CA ASN A 105 -10.93 11.89 -10.87
C ASN A 105 -10.15 11.04 -9.87
N THR A 106 -8.93 11.45 -9.55
CA THR A 106 -8.02 10.70 -8.68
C THR A 106 -8.19 11.16 -7.23
N MET A 107 -8.50 10.21 -6.35
CA MET A 107 -8.71 10.42 -4.92
C MET A 107 -7.69 9.62 -4.11
N VAL A 108 -7.35 10.11 -2.92
CA VAL A 108 -6.36 9.46 -2.05
C VAL A 108 -7.02 8.87 -0.82
N ILE A 109 -6.81 7.56 -0.61
CA ILE A 109 -7.11 6.86 0.62
C ILE A 109 -5.79 6.23 1.11
N PRO A 110 -5.18 6.76 2.16
CA PRO A 110 -3.91 6.25 2.65
C PRO A 110 -4.10 4.83 3.25
N VAL A 111 -3.05 4.03 3.17
CA VAL A 111 -2.99 2.77 3.91
C VAL A 111 -2.83 3.07 5.40
N SER A 112 -3.34 2.23 6.28
CA SER A 112 -3.15 2.39 7.73
C SER A 112 -2.26 1.30 8.30
N VAL A 113 -1.60 1.66 9.39
CA VAL A 113 -0.88 0.71 10.24
C VAL A 113 -1.86 0.03 11.18
N ASP A 114 -1.84 -1.30 11.20
CA ASP A 114 -2.70 -2.11 12.06
C ASP A 114 -2.31 -1.95 13.54
N GLY A 115 -3.27 -1.92 14.45
CA GLY A 115 -3.06 -1.72 15.88
C GLY A 115 -2.20 -2.77 16.60
N ARG A 116 -1.87 -3.88 15.94
CA ARG A 116 -0.88 -4.87 16.44
C ARG A 116 0.55 -4.30 16.42
N PHE A 117 0.84 -3.41 15.47
CA PHE A 117 2.10 -2.70 15.38
C PHE A 117 2.07 -1.52 16.34
N LYS A 118 2.71 -1.66 17.47
CA LYS A 118 2.78 -0.64 18.52
C LYS A 118 4.02 -0.84 19.35
N LYS A 119 4.45 0.23 20.00
CA LYS A 119 5.54 0.19 20.96
C LYS A 119 5.32 -0.85 22.05
N THR A 120 6.39 -1.41 22.55
CA THR A 120 6.42 -2.31 23.70
C THR A 120 7.44 -1.79 24.73
N GLU A 121 7.24 -2.13 25.99
CA GLU A 121 8.20 -1.85 27.05
C GLU A 121 9.31 -2.92 27.11
N GLU A 122 9.13 -4.04 26.40
CA GLU A 122 10.16 -5.06 26.31
C GLU A 122 11.42 -4.55 25.60
N PRO A 123 12.60 -4.85 26.15
CA PRO A 123 13.84 -4.38 25.56
C PRO A 123 14.07 -4.98 24.17
N LYS A 124 14.60 -4.15 23.27
CA LYS A 124 14.98 -4.61 21.93
C LYS A 124 16.09 -5.66 21.99
N LYS A 125 16.00 -6.67 21.15
CA LYS A 125 17.00 -7.71 21.00
C LYS A 125 18.03 -7.33 19.92
N PRO A 126 19.23 -7.88 19.95
CA PRO A 126 20.24 -7.69 18.89
C PRO A 126 19.87 -8.40 17.60
N THR A 127 18.74 -8.03 17.05
CA THR A 127 18.13 -8.64 15.86
C THR A 127 17.79 -7.54 14.85
N ILE A 128 18.15 -7.77 13.61
CA ILE A 128 17.82 -6.93 12.45
C ILE A 128 16.63 -7.59 11.73
N ALA A 129 15.47 -6.94 11.71
CA ALA A 129 14.36 -7.37 10.86
C ALA A 129 14.66 -6.93 9.43
N ILE A 130 14.62 -7.85 8.45
CA ILE A 130 14.91 -7.51 7.05
C ILE A 130 13.78 -7.95 6.13
N LEU A 131 13.29 -7.01 5.33
CA LEU A 131 12.34 -7.26 4.25
C LEU A 131 12.86 -6.64 2.95
N THR A 132 13.12 -7.48 1.97
CA THR A 132 13.49 -7.06 0.62
C THR A 132 12.56 -7.70 -0.40
N ARG A 133 12.27 -7.03 -1.48
CA ARG A 133 11.48 -7.63 -2.56
C ARG A 133 12.24 -8.78 -3.22
N ASP A 134 13.52 -8.57 -3.55
CA ASP A 134 14.38 -9.62 -4.09
C ASP A 134 15.21 -10.27 -2.96
N GLN A 135 15.08 -11.59 -2.84
CA GLN A 135 15.84 -12.37 -1.86
C GLN A 135 17.35 -12.20 -2.02
N ARG A 136 17.83 -11.92 -3.23
CA ARG A 136 19.25 -11.68 -3.49
C ARG A 136 19.78 -10.47 -2.73
N ASP A 137 18.94 -9.45 -2.52
CA ASP A 137 19.34 -8.26 -1.75
C ASP A 137 19.48 -8.58 -0.27
N THR A 138 18.56 -9.38 0.31
CA THR A 138 18.72 -9.90 1.68
C THR A 138 20.07 -10.61 1.85
N VAL A 139 20.37 -11.54 0.94
CA VAL A 139 21.60 -12.32 1.00
C VAL A 139 22.85 -11.45 0.84
N LYS A 140 22.83 -10.47 -0.06
CA LYS A 140 23.95 -9.52 -0.26
C LYS A 140 24.18 -8.68 1.00
N ILE A 141 23.14 -8.05 1.54
CA ILE A 141 23.25 -7.21 2.73
C ILE A 141 23.80 -8.02 3.90
N PHE A 142 23.19 -9.17 4.20
CA PHE A 142 23.58 -10.06 5.26
C PHE A 142 25.05 -10.52 5.13
N LYS A 143 25.45 -11.05 3.97
CA LYS A 143 26.82 -11.52 3.76
C LYS A 143 27.85 -10.39 3.80
N THR A 144 27.52 -9.24 3.19
CA THR A 144 28.42 -8.09 3.19
C THR A 144 28.60 -7.53 4.59
N PHE A 145 27.53 -7.47 5.39
CA PHE A 145 27.60 -7.02 6.77
C PHE A 145 28.59 -7.87 7.58
N TYR A 146 28.46 -9.20 7.58
CA TYR A 146 29.37 -10.06 8.35
C TYR A 146 30.78 -10.15 7.77
N LEU A 147 30.93 -9.91 6.45
CA LEU A 147 32.25 -9.84 5.84
C LEU A 147 33.01 -8.60 6.31
N LYS A 148 32.34 -7.44 6.33
CA LYS A 148 32.94 -6.15 6.74
C LYS A 148 33.10 -6.02 8.26
N TYR A 149 32.13 -6.58 9.02
CA TYR A 149 32.03 -6.41 10.48
C TYR A 149 31.97 -7.77 11.19
N PRO A 150 33.03 -8.59 11.14
CA PRO A 150 33.05 -9.94 11.71
C PRO A 150 32.88 -9.95 13.23
N HIS A 151 33.18 -8.88 13.94
CA HIS A 151 32.98 -8.72 15.37
C HIS A 151 31.49 -8.57 15.75
N LEU A 152 30.61 -8.27 14.79
CA LEU A 152 29.16 -8.15 14.99
C LEU A 152 28.40 -9.44 14.63
N LYS A 153 29.08 -10.60 14.53
CA LYS A 153 28.42 -11.89 14.21
C LYS A 153 27.39 -12.36 15.22
N TRP A 154 27.37 -11.79 16.40
CA TRP A 154 26.37 -12.06 17.43
C TRP A 154 25.03 -11.35 17.17
N ILE A 155 24.98 -10.36 16.29
CA ILE A 155 23.75 -9.74 15.78
C ILE A 155 23.10 -10.74 14.81
N THR A 156 21.80 -10.95 14.94
CA THR A 156 21.07 -11.87 14.07
C THR A 156 20.24 -11.14 13.04
N PHE A 157 20.08 -11.73 11.85
CA PHE A 157 19.13 -11.23 10.84
C PHE A 157 17.88 -12.10 10.85
N ARG A 158 16.71 -11.46 10.83
CA ARG A 158 15.42 -12.12 10.74
C ARG A 158 14.75 -11.72 9.42
N ASP A 159 14.66 -12.67 8.50
CA ASP A 159 13.92 -12.49 7.26
C ASP A 159 12.42 -12.48 7.56
N MET A 160 11.74 -11.38 7.17
CA MET A 160 10.35 -11.13 7.51
C MET A 160 9.36 -11.77 6.51
N ARG A 161 9.84 -12.37 5.44
CA ARG A 161 8.99 -12.97 4.40
C ARG A 161 8.25 -14.20 4.90
N GLY A 162 6.98 -14.33 4.48
CA GLY A 162 6.16 -15.51 4.77
C GLY A 162 5.66 -15.63 6.20
N MET A 163 5.88 -14.63 7.03
CA MET A 163 5.36 -14.60 8.41
C MET A 163 3.88 -14.25 8.42
N THR A 164 3.12 -14.83 9.35
CA THR A 164 1.78 -14.33 9.66
C THR A 164 1.86 -12.95 10.31
N LYS A 165 0.81 -12.16 10.21
CA LYS A 165 0.78 -10.78 10.70
C LYS A 165 1.13 -10.65 12.20
N ASN A 166 0.71 -11.61 13.02
CA ASN A 166 1.04 -11.63 14.44
C ASN A 166 2.55 -11.90 14.67
N VAL A 167 3.10 -12.91 14.02
CA VAL A 167 4.54 -13.24 14.13
C VAL A 167 5.39 -12.09 13.59
N PHE A 168 4.92 -11.43 12.53
CA PHE A 168 5.57 -10.29 11.92
C PHE A 168 5.62 -9.09 12.88
N SER A 169 4.50 -8.76 13.53
CA SER A 169 4.47 -7.66 14.50
C SER A 169 5.37 -7.91 15.71
N GLU A 170 5.37 -9.14 16.26
CA GLU A 170 6.26 -9.49 17.37
C GLU A 170 7.74 -9.46 16.95
N ALA A 171 8.05 -9.90 15.73
CA ALA A 171 9.41 -9.83 15.20
C ALA A 171 9.91 -8.37 15.09
N LEU A 172 9.06 -7.42 14.68
CA LEU A 172 9.41 -5.99 14.64
C LEU A 172 9.58 -5.43 16.05
N LYS A 173 8.67 -5.70 16.97
CA LYS A 173 8.76 -5.24 18.37
C LYS A 173 10.07 -5.67 19.03
N GLU A 174 10.54 -6.88 18.75
CA GLU A 174 11.78 -7.41 19.30
C GLU A 174 13.05 -6.87 18.64
N SER A 175 12.98 -6.42 17.38
CA SER A 175 14.16 -6.02 16.60
C SER A 175 14.69 -4.64 17.01
N CYS A 176 16.02 -4.47 17.05
CA CYS A 176 16.62 -3.18 17.34
C CYS A 176 16.61 -2.22 16.13
N VAL A 177 16.58 -2.77 14.94
CA VAL A 177 16.53 -2.02 13.67
C VAL A 177 15.88 -2.88 12.58
N SER A 178 15.32 -2.23 11.58
CA SER A 178 14.79 -2.91 10.39
C SER A 178 15.49 -2.45 9.11
N VAL A 179 15.49 -3.33 8.12
CA VAL A 179 16.00 -3.06 6.77
C VAL A 179 14.90 -3.26 5.74
N TRP A 180 14.70 -2.24 4.89
CA TRP A 180 13.73 -2.29 3.81
C TRP A 180 14.38 -1.98 2.46
N VAL A 181 14.17 -2.88 1.48
CA VAL A 181 14.58 -2.66 0.09
C VAL A 181 13.46 -3.11 -0.84
N ASP A 182 12.78 -2.14 -1.43
CA ASP A 182 11.70 -2.39 -2.38
C ASP A 182 11.59 -1.22 -3.38
N ASP A 183 12.02 -1.45 -4.61
CA ASP A 183 12.01 -0.43 -5.66
C ASP A 183 10.63 -0.22 -6.28
N ILE A 184 9.71 -1.18 -6.08
CA ILE A 184 8.39 -1.23 -6.73
C ILE A 184 7.26 -0.81 -5.79
N SER A 185 7.46 -0.95 -4.46
CA SER A 185 6.40 -0.68 -3.50
C SER A 185 6.02 0.80 -3.48
N GLY A 186 4.83 1.10 -3.99
CA GLY A 186 4.35 2.47 -4.06
C GLY A 186 4.11 3.11 -2.70
N PHE A 187 3.69 2.35 -1.68
CA PHE A 187 3.38 2.88 -0.35
C PHE A 187 4.45 2.52 0.70
N GLY A 188 4.85 1.26 0.79
CA GLY A 188 5.82 0.79 1.79
C GLY A 188 5.22 0.67 3.20
N THR A 189 4.36 -0.32 3.43
CA THR A 189 3.76 -0.54 4.77
C THR A 189 4.77 -0.99 5.80
N PHE A 190 5.74 -1.82 5.41
CA PHE A 190 6.75 -2.35 6.32
C PHE A 190 7.51 -1.28 7.11
N PRO A 191 8.03 -0.19 6.48
CA PRO A 191 8.68 0.86 7.24
C PRO A 191 7.77 1.52 8.27
N LEU A 192 6.50 1.80 7.93
CA LEU A 192 5.54 2.39 8.86
C LEU A 192 5.19 1.44 10.01
N GLU A 193 5.02 0.14 9.72
CA GLU A 193 4.80 -0.90 10.72
C GLU A 193 6.02 -1.03 11.67
N SER A 194 7.23 -0.86 11.12
CA SER A 194 8.47 -0.86 11.89
C SER A 194 8.55 0.35 12.83
N MET A 195 8.30 1.55 12.30
CA MET A 195 8.27 2.80 13.09
C MET A 195 7.21 2.72 14.20
N ALA A 196 6.04 2.16 13.92
CA ALA A 196 4.98 1.97 14.92
C ALA A 196 5.40 1.03 16.07
N CYS A 197 6.32 0.11 15.80
CA CYS A 197 6.94 -0.76 16.80
C CYS A 197 8.17 -0.13 17.49
N ASP A 198 8.44 1.16 17.28
CA ASP A 198 9.65 1.84 17.78
C ASP A 198 10.94 1.16 17.29
N THR A 199 10.93 0.73 16.03
CA THR A 199 12.05 0.05 15.37
C THR A 199 12.50 0.90 14.20
N PRO A 200 13.64 1.61 14.30
CA PRO A 200 14.17 2.45 13.25
C PRO A 200 14.41 1.70 11.95
N VAL A 201 14.28 2.41 10.84
CA VAL A 201 14.38 1.86 9.50
C VAL A 201 15.63 2.34 8.79
N ILE A 202 16.39 1.40 8.23
CA ILE A 202 17.40 1.67 7.21
C ILE A 202 16.85 1.17 5.89
N GLY A 203 16.62 2.05 4.92
CA GLY A 203 15.94 1.69 3.69
C GLY A 203 16.55 2.28 2.44
N LYS A 204 16.42 1.54 1.33
CA LYS A 204 16.67 2.11 0.01
C LYS A 204 15.43 2.90 -0.42
N LEU A 205 15.63 4.15 -0.88
CA LEU A 205 14.53 4.95 -1.43
C LEU A 205 13.93 4.24 -2.65
N PRO A 206 12.59 4.08 -2.70
CA PRO A 206 11.93 3.58 -3.89
C PRO A 206 12.01 4.59 -5.04
N ASN A 207 11.77 4.13 -6.27
CA ASN A 207 11.83 4.98 -7.47
C ASN A 207 10.89 6.19 -7.39
N LEU A 208 9.71 6.01 -6.82
CA LEU A 208 8.81 7.10 -6.45
C LEU A 208 8.66 7.12 -4.93
N ALA A 209 9.51 7.91 -4.26
CA ALA A 209 9.45 8.05 -2.82
C ALA A 209 8.09 8.57 -2.36
N ASN A 210 7.51 7.92 -1.37
CA ASN A 210 6.26 8.33 -0.75
C ASN A 210 6.41 9.66 0.00
N GLY A 211 5.32 10.41 0.12
CA GLY A 211 5.32 11.69 0.81
C GLY A 211 5.63 11.60 2.31
N TRP A 212 5.46 10.43 2.92
CA TRP A 212 5.76 10.20 4.33
C TRP A 212 7.24 9.93 4.62
N ILE A 213 8.05 9.57 3.61
CA ILE A 213 9.51 9.41 3.78
C ILE A 213 10.15 10.78 3.91
N THR A 214 10.83 11.04 5.03
CA THR A 214 11.58 12.26 5.29
C THR A 214 13.03 11.93 5.66
N GLU A 215 13.93 12.89 5.56
CA GLU A 215 15.33 12.72 6.00
C GLU A 215 15.49 12.45 7.50
N LYS A 216 14.41 12.62 8.27
CA LYS A 216 14.44 12.54 9.74
C LYS A 216 13.81 11.27 10.30
N ASN A 217 12.87 10.63 9.57
CA ASN A 217 12.12 9.49 10.08
C ASN A 217 12.75 8.12 9.79
N GLY A 218 13.99 8.10 9.30
CA GLY A 218 14.73 6.87 8.99
C GLY A 218 16.09 7.18 8.37
N MET A 219 16.85 6.16 8.10
CA MET A 219 18.14 6.25 7.40
C MET A 219 17.96 5.78 5.96
N TRP A 220 17.71 6.73 5.06
CA TRP A 220 17.36 6.46 3.66
C TRP A 220 18.56 6.61 2.74
N VAL A 221 18.73 5.66 1.83
CA VAL A 221 19.85 5.64 0.86
C VAL A 221 19.36 5.38 -0.55
N ASP A 222 20.14 5.84 -1.54
CA ASP A 222 19.87 5.57 -2.96
C ASP A 222 20.39 4.20 -3.41
N SER A 223 21.33 3.61 -2.65
CA SER A 223 21.93 2.31 -2.97
C SER A 223 21.94 1.37 -1.77
N SER A 224 21.44 0.14 -1.96
CA SER A 224 21.49 -0.92 -0.95
C SER A 224 22.91 -1.34 -0.54
N THR A 225 23.93 -0.96 -1.31
CA THR A 225 25.35 -1.27 -1.02
C THR A 225 25.87 -0.56 0.24
N ILE A 226 25.24 0.55 0.64
CA ILE A 226 25.62 1.34 1.83
C ILE A 226 24.96 0.80 3.11
N ILE A 227 23.87 0.03 2.98
CA ILE A 227 23.09 -0.47 4.12
C ILE A 227 23.96 -1.22 5.15
N PRO A 228 24.91 -2.12 4.78
CA PRO A 228 25.75 -2.79 5.76
C PRO A 228 26.56 -1.84 6.64
N ASP A 229 27.03 -0.72 6.09
CA ASP A 229 27.80 0.27 6.84
C ASP A 229 26.92 1.08 7.80
N LEU A 230 25.73 1.49 7.35
CA LEU A 230 24.74 2.15 8.20
C LEU A 230 24.23 1.25 9.31
N LEU A 231 24.04 -0.03 9.05
CA LEU A 231 23.70 -1.02 10.09
C LEU A 231 24.76 -1.07 11.18
N ALA A 232 26.05 -1.14 10.80
CA ALA A 232 27.12 -1.18 11.78
C ALA A 232 27.18 0.10 12.62
N GLN A 233 27.02 1.28 11.99
CA GLN A 233 26.96 2.57 12.69
C GLN A 233 25.76 2.65 13.64
N TYR A 234 24.57 2.24 13.15
CA TYR A 234 23.37 2.25 14.00
C TYR A 234 23.50 1.31 15.19
N ILE A 235 24.01 0.09 14.99
CA ILE A 235 24.19 -0.90 16.07
C ILE A 235 25.16 -0.36 17.11
N GLN A 236 26.23 0.33 16.71
CA GLN A 236 27.15 0.98 17.64
C GLN A 236 26.42 2.03 18.47
N ALA A 237 25.65 2.92 17.83
CA ALA A 237 24.87 3.94 18.53
C ALA A 237 23.82 3.33 19.48
N TRP A 238 23.18 2.23 19.06
CA TRP A 238 22.21 1.53 19.89
C TRP A 238 22.86 0.91 21.15
N LEU A 239 24.05 0.33 21.01
CA LEU A 239 24.82 -0.23 22.15
C LEU A 239 25.31 0.84 23.12
N GLU A 240 25.51 2.05 22.63
CA GLU A 240 25.97 3.21 23.43
C GLU A 240 24.82 4.08 23.95
N ASP A 241 23.56 3.63 23.79
CA ASP A 241 22.34 4.41 24.12
C ASP A 241 22.36 5.81 23.50
N SER A 242 22.94 5.97 22.32
CA SER A 242 23.13 7.23 21.60
C SER A 242 22.32 7.35 20.31
N VAL A 243 21.27 6.54 20.16
CA VAL A 243 20.33 6.64 19.02
C VAL A 243 19.66 8.02 19.04
N PRO A 244 19.63 8.76 17.90
CA PRO A 244 19.05 10.09 17.85
C PRO A 244 17.58 10.12 18.26
N THR A 245 17.25 10.83 19.32
CA THR A 245 15.88 10.98 19.84
C THR A 245 14.96 11.72 18.86
N ASP A 246 15.52 12.63 18.07
CA ASP A 246 14.78 13.36 17.04
C ASP A 246 14.23 12.42 15.98
N MET A 247 15.00 11.40 15.60
CA MET A 247 14.52 10.38 14.65
C MET A 247 13.34 9.60 15.23
N LEU A 248 13.42 9.17 16.48
CA LEU A 248 12.32 8.43 17.14
C LEU A 248 11.06 9.29 17.25
N SER A 249 11.20 10.57 17.58
CA SER A 249 10.09 11.53 17.62
C SER A 249 9.45 11.74 16.24
N GLU A 250 10.25 11.83 15.19
CA GLU A 250 9.75 11.98 13.82
C GLU A 250 9.05 10.71 13.31
N MET A 251 9.53 9.53 13.72
CA MET A 251 8.85 8.26 13.45
C MET A 251 7.45 8.25 14.06
N ASP A 252 7.29 8.68 15.32
CA ASP A 252 6.00 8.78 16.01
C ASP A 252 5.05 9.74 15.28
N THR A 253 5.55 10.92 14.91
CA THR A 253 4.80 11.91 14.15
C THR A 253 4.31 11.32 12.84
N THR A 254 5.21 10.67 12.09
CA THR A 254 4.87 10.01 10.83
C THR A 254 3.77 8.97 11.00
N VAL A 255 3.91 8.04 11.96
CA VAL A 255 2.94 6.96 12.19
C VAL A 255 1.56 7.51 12.60
N SER A 256 1.52 8.62 13.33
CA SER A 256 0.26 9.23 13.79
C SER A 256 -0.67 9.62 12.64
N GLU A 257 -0.14 9.90 11.45
CA GLU A 257 -0.90 10.24 10.25
C GLU A 257 -1.48 9.01 9.52
N TYR A 258 -0.99 7.79 9.85
CA TYR A 258 -1.36 6.54 9.18
C TYR A 258 -2.11 5.57 10.09
N THR A 259 -2.96 6.10 10.96
CA THR A 259 -3.78 5.27 11.86
C THR A 259 -5.03 4.76 11.14
N THR A 260 -5.61 3.66 11.65
CA THR A 260 -6.89 3.13 11.17
C THR A 260 -8.02 4.17 11.26
N LYS A 261 -7.96 5.07 12.27
CA LYS A 261 -8.93 6.15 12.40
C LYS A 261 -8.84 7.13 11.22
N VAL A 262 -7.64 7.61 10.90
CA VAL A 262 -7.40 8.54 9.78
C VAL A 262 -7.82 7.90 8.46
N GLN A 263 -7.45 6.63 8.24
CA GLN A 263 -7.87 5.90 7.04
C GLN A 263 -9.39 5.81 6.94
N LYS A 264 -10.10 5.46 8.03
CA LYS A 264 -11.55 5.36 8.05
C LYS A 264 -12.22 6.69 7.70
N GLU A 265 -11.78 7.80 8.28
CA GLU A 265 -12.28 9.14 7.96
C GLU A 265 -12.08 9.48 6.47
N LYS A 266 -10.94 9.10 5.90
CA LYS A 266 -10.67 9.28 4.46
C LYS A 266 -11.55 8.39 3.58
N ILE A 267 -11.75 7.12 3.96
CA ILE A 267 -12.68 6.22 3.27
C ILE A 267 -14.08 6.82 3.25
N GLU A 268 -14.61 7.24 4.40
CA GLU A 268 -15.94 7.83 4.53
C GLU A 268 -16.08 9.09 3.64
N SER A 269 -15.11 9.97 3.66
CA SER A 269 -15.11 11.19 2.85
C SER A 269 -15.06 10.90 1.35
N VAL A 270 -14.14 10.04 0.91
CA VAL A 270 -13.95 9.71 -0.52
C VAL A 270 -15.19 8.98 -1.06
N TYR A 271 -15.69 7.96 -0.35
CA TYR A 271 -16.86 7.23 -0.83
C TYR A 271 -18.13 8.05 -0.77
N SER A 272 -18.30 8.95 0.20
CA SER A 272 -19.42 9.91 0.20
C SER A 272 -19.41 10.79 -1.08
N THR A 273 -18.25 11.24 -1.50
CA THR A 273 -18.09 12.02 -2.74
C THR A 273 -18.43 11.17 -3.98
N ILE A 274 -17.90 9.94 -4.06
CA ILE A 274 -18.16 9.02 -5.16
C ILE A 274 -19.65 8.69 -5.27
N ILE A 275 -20.31 8.41 -4.14
CA ILE A 275 -21.74 8.10 -4.09
C ILE A 275 -22.57 9.30 -4.52
N ALA A 276 -22.28 10.49 -4.02
CA ALA A 276 -22.97 11.72 -4.42
C ALA A 276 -22.87 11.96 -5.93
N ASN A 277 -21.66 11.86 -6.50
CA ASN A 277 -21.43 11.99 -7.94
C ASN A 277 -22.21 10.94 -8.74
N ARG A 278 -22.26 9.68 -8.25
CA ARG A 278 -23.00 8.61 -8.92
C ARG A 278 -24.50 8.84 -8.91
N VAL A 279 -25.05 9.29 -7.78
CA VAL A 279 -26.48 9.63 -7.69
C VAL A 279 -26.82 10.73 -8.69
N ASP A 280 -26.00 11.77 -8.80
CA ASP A 280 -26.19 12.87 -9.75
C ASP A 280 -26.11 12.39 -11.22
N GLU A 281 -25.15 11.51 -11.57
CA GLU A 281 -25.05 10.87 -12.88
C GLU A 281 -26.33 10.07 -13.24
N ILE A 282 -26.83 9.27 -12.31
CA ILE A 282 -28.04 8.44 -12.52
C ILE A 282 -29.25 9.36 -12.69
N THR A 283 -29.42 10.36 -11.84
CA THR A 283 -30.55 11.32 -11.92
C THR A 283 -30.56 12.02 -13.27
N LYS A 284 -29.43 12.58 -13.70
CA LYS A 284 -29.33 13.23 -15.03
C LYS A 284 -29.63 12.27 -16.19
N THR A 285 -29.34 11.01 -16.04
CA THR A 285 -29.65 9.98 -17.06
C THR A 285 -31.16 9.71 -17.10
N LEU A 286 -31.80 9.58 -15.95
CA LEU A 286 -33.25 9.38 -15.85
C LEU A 286 -34.04 10.56 -16.39
N ASP A 287 -33.65 11.78 -16.04
CA ASP A 287 -34.28 13.02 -16.56
C ASP A 287 -34.25 13.08 -18.09
N LYS A 288 -33.13 12.69 -18.71
CA LYS A 288 -33.04 12.63 -20.18
C LYS A 288 -33.98 11.59 -20.80
N TYR A 289 -34.16 10.43 -20.14
CA TYR A 289 -35.10 9.41 -20.60
C TYR A 289 -36.57 9.88 -20.51
N GLU A 290 -36.90 10.60 -19.45
CA GLU A 290 -38.26 11.15 -19.30
C GLU A 290 -38.57 12.21 -20.35
N VAL A 291 -37.64 13.12 -20.62
CA VAL A 291 -37.80 14.14 -21.65
C VAL A 291 -37.97 13.52 -23.05
N ASN A 292 -37.12 12.57 -23.44
CA ASN A 292 -37.19 11.90 -24.72
C ASN A 292 -38.53 11.14 -24.91
N ASN A 293 -39.00 10.44 -23.88
CA ASN A 293 -40.28 9.76 -23.91
C ASN A 293 -41.50 10.72 -24.02
N LEU A 294 -41.38 11.94 -23.52
CA LEU A 294 -42.43 12.95 -23.70
C LEU A 294 -42.45 13.56 -25.11
N GLU A 295 -41.27 13.72 -25.71
CA GLU A 295 -41.17 14.20 -27.12
C GLU A 295 -41.65 13.16 -28.11
N GLU A 296 -41.37 11.86 -27.91
CA GLU A 296 -41.86 10.76 -28.74
C GLU A 296 -43.40 10.53 -28.64
N LYS A 297 -44.02 10.90 -27.50
CA LYS A 297 -45.48 10.82 -27.35
C LYS A 297 -46.23 12.02 -27.93
N ASN A 298 -45.51 13.12 -28.23
CA ASN A 298 -46.10 14.36 -28.78
C ASN A 298 -45.87 14.50 -30.29
N ASN A 299 -45.16 13.57 -30.94
CA ASN A 299 -45.01 13.39 -32.37
C ASN A 299 -45.84 12.20 -32.86
#